data_942dda4b89ed82de1d4d25e4eb62f1f7
#
_entry.id   942dda4b89ed82de1d4d25e4eb62f1f7
#
_cell.length_a   1.000
_cell.length_b   1.000
_cell.length_c   1.000
_cell.angle_alpha   90.00
_cell.angle_beta   90.00
_cell.angle_gamma   90.00
#
_symmetry.space_group_name_H-M   'P 1'
#
loop_
_entity.id
_entity.type
_entity.pdbx_description
1 polymer ?
#
loop_
_entity_poly.entity_id
_entity_poly.type
_entity_poly.pdbx_seq_one_letter_code
_entity_poly.pdbx_strand_id
1 'polypeptide(L)'
;EPINPIDMPGYYLTDLDQALEIINTVGAPNLKLQFDCYHRAMVGKDVIGGLERSIDHLGHVQIAGVPGRNEPSSGTLAYDPIFQKLVDLNYDGWVGCEYRPAGKTRDGLGWIEPWIN
;
A
#
# COMPACT_ATOMS: atom_id res chain seq x y z
N GLU A 1 9.58 -1.75 3.90
CA GLU A 1 8.15 -1.46 4.11
C GLU A 1 7.94 -0.69 5.41
N PRO A 2 7.41 0.53 5.37
CA PRO A 2 6.96 1.23 6.57
C PRO A 2 5.70 0.60 7.16
N ILE A 3 5.77 0.18 8.41
CA ILE A 3 4.66 -0.48 9.14
C ILE A 3 4.06 0.49 10.15
N ASN A 4 2.73 0.58 10.23
CA ASN A 4 2.07 1.47 11.19
C ASN A 4 2.33 1.04 12.65
N PRO A 5 2.65 1.98 13.56
CA PRO A 5 2.95 1.66 14.96
C PRO A 5 1.72 1.29 15.81
N ILE A 6 0.51 1.43 15.24
CA ILE A 6 -0.73 1.02 15.92
C ILE A 6 -0.79 -0.51 15.97
N ASP A 7 -0.55 -1.16 14.81
CA ASP A 7 -0.55 -2.63 14.74
C ASP A 7 0.73 -3.25 15.28
N MET A 8 1.88 -2.56 15.08
CA MET A 8 3.20 -3.06 15.49
C MET A 8 3.97 -2.01 16.30
N PRO A 9 3.63 -1.82 17.58
CA PRO A 9 4.35 -0.90 18.47
C PRO A 9 5.84 -1.25 18.54
N GLY A 10 6.71 -0.24 18.39
CA GLY A 10 8.16 -0.42 18.46
C GLY A 10 8.82 -0.92 17.17
N TYR A 11 8.07 -1.07 16.08
CA TYR A 11 8.66 -1.36 14.78
C TYR A 11 9.56 -0.20 14.32
N TYR A 12 10.76 -0.54 13.78
CA TYR A 12 11.78 0.48 13.48
C TYR A 12 11.38 1.41 12.32
N LEU A 13 10.93 0.83 11.20
CA LEU A 13 10.60 1.57 9.99
C LEU A 13 9.11 1.87 9.94
N THR A 14 8.71 3.07 10.32
CA THR A 14 7.29 3.45 10.45
C THR A 14 6.87 4.60 9.54
N ASP A 15 7.83 5.24 8.86
CA ASP A 15 7.56 6.43 8.06
C ASP A 15 8.15 6.33 6.64
N LEU A 16 7.40 6.88 5.67
CA LEU A 16 7.80 6.88 4.26
C LEU A 16 9.07 7.71 4.02
N ASP A 17 9.20 8.87 4.69
CA ASP A 17 10.35 9.74 4.50
C ASP A 17 11.62 9.05 4.99
N GLN A 18 11.55 8.36 6.13
CA GLN A 18 12.63 7.52 6.64
C GLN A 18 13.01 6.42 5.63
N ALA A 19 12.03 5.74 5.03
CA ALA A 19 12.29 4.70 4.03
C ALA A 19 13.00 5.26 2.80
N LEU A 20 12.54 6.39 2.28
CA LEU A 20 13.15 7.04 1.11
C LEU A 20 14.57 7.54 1.41
N GLU A 21 14.81 8.08 2.61
CA GLU A 21 16.16 8.47 3.05
C GLU A 21 17.11 7.27 3.09
N ILE A 22 16.67 6.14 3.63
CA ILE A 22 17.46 4.90 3.66
C ILE A 22 17.79 4.43 2.24
N ILE A 23 16.80 4.36 1.35
CA ILE A 23 16.98 3.93 -0.04
C ILE A 23 18.00 4.83 -0.74
N ASN A 24 17.86 6.15 -0.61
CA ASN A 24 18.78 7.11 -1.22
C ASN A 24 20.19 7.03 -0.63
N THR A 25 20.31 6.84 0.68
CA THR A 25 21.60 6.72 1.36
C THR A 25 22.34 5.45 0.94
N VAL A 26 21.62 4.33 0.86
CA VAL A 26 22.21 3.05 0.42
C VAL A 26 22.57 3.09 -1.06
N GLY A 27 21.74 3.72 -1.90
CA GLY A 27 21.99 3.91 -3.33
C GLY A 27 22.05 2.62 -4.16
N ALA A 28 21.61 1.50 -3.61
CA ALA A 28 21.62 0.21 -4.32
C ALA A 28 20.42 0.11 -5.28
N PRO A 29 20.61 -0.17 -6.57
CA PRO A 29 19.53 -0.15 -7.57
C PRO A 29 18.47 -1.22 -7.35
N ASN A 30 18.79 -2.27 -6.62
CA ASN A 30 17.88 -3.37 -6.28
C ASN A 30 17.19 -3.19 -4.90
N LEU A 31 17.49 -2.12 -4.15
CA LEU A 31 16.75 -1.76 -2.95
C LEU A 31 15.55 -0.93 -3.35
N LYS A 32 14.36 -1.45 -3.11
CA LYS A 32 13.08 -0.82 -3.49
C LYS A 32 12.15 -0.69 -2.29
N LEU A 33 11.18 0.20 -2.44
CA LEU A 33 10.12 0.42 -1.47
C LEU A 33 8.98 -0.59 -1.70
N GLN A 34 8.55 -1.26 -0.64
CA GLN A 34 7.22 -1.85 -0.57
C GLN A 34 6.29 -0.83 0.08
N PHE A 35 5.30 -0.37 -0.68
CA PHE A 35 4.35 0.63 -0.24
C PHE A 35 3.02 -0.03 0.11
N ASP A 36 2.71 -0.13 1.40
CA ASP A 36 1.42 -0.63 1.85
C ASP A 36 0.44 0.54 2.10
N CYS A 37 -0.62 0.62 1.30
CA CYS A 37 -1.67 1.64 1.40
C CYS A 37 -2.38 1.58 2.76
N TYR A 38 -2.58 0.38 3.31
CA TYR A 38 -3.20 0.17 4.61
C TYR A 38 -2.37 0.81 5.72
N HIS A 39 -1.08 0.46 5.81
CA HIS A 39 -0.22 0.99 6.87
C HIS A 39 -0.13 2.51 6.85
N ARG A 40 -0.06 3.10 5.66
CA ARG A 40 -0.02 4.55 5.52
C ARG A 40 -1.35 5.22 5.91
N ALA A 41 -2.48 4.65 5.52
CA ALA A 41 -3.79 5.17 5.87
C ALA A 41 -4.11 5.02 7.36
N MET A 42 -3.65 3.96 8.02
CA MET A 42 -3.82 3.74 9.46
C MET A 42 -3.26 4.87 10.32
N VAL A 43 -2.22 5.54 9.87
CA VAL A 43 -1.64 6.71 10.57
C VAL A 43 -2.16 8.05 10.00
N GLY A 44 -3.24 8.04 9.23
CA GLY A 44 -3.90 9.24 8.71
C GLY A 44 -3.08 10.00 7.66
N LYS A 45 -2.12 9.36 7.00
CA LYS A 45 -1.29 9.99 5.98
C LYS A 45 -1.91 9.83 4.58
N ASP A 46 -1.67 10.82 3.73
CA ASP A 46 -2.10 10.82 2.33
C ASP A 46 -1.44 9.68 1.54
N VAL A 47 -2.28 8.72 1.08
CA VAL A 47 -1.84 7.54 0.34
C VAL A 47 -1.45 7.93 -1.09
N ILE A 48 -2.26 8.74 -1.77
CA ILE A 48 -2.04 9.14 -3.17
C ILE A 48 -0.77 9.98 -3.30
N GLY A 49 -0.61 11.03 -2.48
CA GLY A 49 0.62 11.82 -2.46
C GLY A 49 1.85 11.00 -2.04
N GLY A 50 1.66 9.96 -1.23
CA GLY A 50 2.73 9.02 -0.89
C GLY A 50 3.18 8.20 -2.09
N LEU A 51 2.27 7.69 -2.90
CA LEU A 51 2.59 6.97 -4.15
C LEU A 51 3.32 7.86 -5.15
N GLU A 52 2.82 9.08 -5.37
CA GLU A 52 3.46 10.06 -6.27
C GLU A 52 4.92 10.32 -5.88
N ARG A 53 5.19 10.52 -4.59
CA ARG A 53 6.54 10.82 -4.09
C ARG A 53 7.50 9.64 -4.16
N SER A 54 6.98 8.41 -4.20
CA SER A 54 7.78 7.20 -4.10
C SER A 54 7.89 6.40 -5.40
N ILE A 55 7.29 6.86 -6.49
CA ILE A 55 7.18 6.08 -7.74
C ILE A 55 8.52 5.59 -8.27
N ASP A 56 9.58 6.40 -8.23
CA ASP A 56 10.92 6.04 -8.72
C ASP A 56 11.60 4.93 -7.88
N HIS A 57 11.14 4.76 -6.65
CA HIS A 57 11.66 3.76 -5.71
C HIS A 57 10.73 2.57 -5.51
N LEU A 58 9.53 2.61 -6.10
CA LEU A 58 8.48 1.67 -5.85
C LEU A 58 8.80 0.30 -6.47
N GLY A 59 8.78 -0.74 -5.66
CA GLY A 59 8.99 -2.12 -6.09
C GLY A 59 7.77 -3.01 -5.92
N HIS A 60 6.91 -2.66 -4.99
CA HIS A 60 5.68 -3.41 -4.69
C HIS A 60 4.65 -2.52 -3.99
N VAL A 61 3.38 -2.73 -4.29
CA VAL A 61 2.25 -2.08 -3.61
C VAL A 61 1.43 -3.13 -2.89
N GLN A 62 0.97 -2.82 -1.68
CA GLN A 62 0.04 -3.67 -0.94
C GLN A 62 -1.23 -2.91 -0.56
N ILE A 63 -2.34 -3.65 -0.45
CA ILE A 63 -3.66 -3.11 -0.18
C ILE A 63 -4.43 -3.95 0.85
N ALA A 64 -5.22 -3.28 1.70
CA ALA A 64 -6.20 -3.86 2.60
C ALA A 64 -7.26 -2.83 3.02
N GLY A 65 -8.43 -3.26 3.45
CA GLY A 65 -9.49 -2.38 3.98
C GLY A 65 -9.10 -1.75 5.31
N VAL A 66 -9.39 -0.46 5.48
CA VAL A 66 -9.03 0.33 6.68
C VAL A 66 -10.28 0.66 7.49
N PRO A 67 -10.27 0.50 8.82
CA PRO A 67 -9.17 0.08 9.69
C PRO A 67 -9.10 -1.44 9.91
N GLY A 68 -10.08 -2.23 9.49
CA GLY A 68 -10.24 -3.64 9.88
C GLY A 68 -9.26 -4.61 9.22
N ARG A 69 -8.47 -4.16 8.24
CA ARG A 69 -7.56 -4.98 7.43
C ARG A 69 -8.26 -6.16 6.73
N ASN A 70 -9.54 -5.96 6.37
CA ASN A 70 -10.32 -6.90 5.57
C ASN A 70 -10.20 -6.59 4.06
N GLU A 71 -11.19 -7.01 3.27
CA GLU A 71 -11.22 -6.75 1.82
C GLU A 71 -11.07 -5.26 1.50
N PRO A 72 -10.34 -4.87 0.43
CA PRO A 72 -10.14 -3.47 0.05
C PRO A 72 -11.45 -2.68 -0.15
N SER A 73 -12.53 -3.35 -0.53
CA SER A 73 -13.87 -2.73 -0.65
C SER A 73 -14.53 -2.43 0.70
N SER A 74 -13.96 -2.91 1.81
CA SER A 74 -14.48 -2.66 3.15
C SER A 74 -13.74 -1.51 3.83
N GLY A 75 -14.46 -0.74 4.66
CA GLY A 75 -13.84 0.31 5.46
C GLY A 75 -13.88 1.69 4.81
N THR A 76 -12.93 2.55 5.18
CA THR A 76 -12.96 4.00 4.89
C THR A 76 -12.00 4.46 3.80
N LEU A 77 -11.05 3.61 3.38
CA LEU A 77 -10.10 3.94 2.32
C LEU A 77 -10.70 3.61 0.95
N ALA A 78 -10.90 4.64 0.13
CA ALA A 78 -11.38 4.46 -1.25
C ALA A 78 -10.23 4.02 -2.16
N TYR A 79 -10.35 2.83 -2.76
CA TYR A 79 -9.30 2.27 -3.61
C TYR A 79 -9.38 2.69 -5.08
N ASP A 80 -10.55 3.03 -5.60
CA ASP A 80 -10.68 3.46 -7.01
C ASP A 80 -9.75 4.63 -7.38
N PRO A 81 -9.65 5.72 -6.58
CA PRO A 81 -8.69 6.78 -6.86
C PRO A 81 -7.23 6.33 -6.75
N ILE A 82 -6.93 5.37 -5.86
CA ILE A 82 -5.58 4.81 -5.69
C ILE A 82 -5.18 3.99 -6.92
N PHE A 83 -6.05 3.11 -7.40
CA PHE A 83 -5.80 2.32 -8.61
C PHE A 83 -5.68 3.22 -9.83
N GLN A 84 -6.55 4.22 -9.98
CA GLN A 84 -6.40 5.20 -11.06
C GLN A 84 -5.07 5.93 -10.99
N LYS A 85 -4.61 6.32 -9.79
CA LYS A 85 -3.30 6.96 -9.61
C LYS A 85 -2.14 6.04 -10.03
N LEU A 86 -2.19 4.75 -9.71
CA LEU A 86 -1.17 3.80 -10.16
C LEU A 86 -1.11 3.70 -11.69
N VAL A 87 -2.27 3.73 -12.35
CA VAL A 87 -2.36 3.80 -13.83
C VAL A 87 -1.73 5.10 -14.35
N ASP A 88 -2.10 6.25 -13.78
CA ASP A 88 -1.59 7.57 -14.20
C ASP A 88 -0.07 7.69 -14.03
N LEU A 89 0.49 7.02 -13.01
CA LEU A 89 1.93 6.95 -12.75
C LEU A 89 2.66 5.91 -13.60
N ASN A 90 1.96 5.18 -14.47
CA ASN A 90 2.48 4.07 -15.26
C ASN A 90 3.17 3.00 -14.39
N TYR A 91 2.61 2.71 -13.22
CA TYR A 91 3.13 1.65 -12.36
C TYR A 91 2.88 0.28 -13.02
N ASP A 92 3.94 -0.46 -13.30
CA ASP A 92 3.93 -1.76 -13.98
C ASP A 92 4.21 -2.95 -13.05
N GLY A 93 4.31 -2.68 -11.74
CA GLY A 93 4.55 -3.72 -10.73
C GLY A 93 3.27 -4.41 -10.26
N TRP A 94 3.43 -5.27 -9.28
CA TRP A 94 2.33 -6.02 -8.68
C TRP A 94 1.65 -5.25 -7.55
N VAL A 95 0.32 -5.40 -7.45
CA VAL A 95 -0.47 -4.99 -6.29
C VAL A 95 -0.84 -6.22 -5.49
N GLY A 96 -0.21 -6.40 -4.35
CA GLY A 96 -0.43 -7.52 -3.44
C GLY A 96 -1.62 -7.28 -2.51
N CYS A 97 -2.43 -8.31 -2.33
CA CYS A 97 -3.59 -8.27 -1.43
C CYS A 97 -3.21 -8.88 -0.08
N GLU A 98 -2.83 -8.04 0.88
CA GLU A 98 -2.46 -8.50 2.22
C GLU A 98 -3.52 -8.12 3.25
N TYR A 99 -4.63 -8.84 3.23
CA TYR A 99 -5.74 -8.60 4.14
C TYR A 99 -6.28 -9.89 4.77
N ARG A 100 -7.10 -9.75 5.80
CA ARG A 100 -7.82 -10.84 6.47
C ARG A 100 -9.23 -10.89 5.91
N PRO A 101 -9.59 -11.91 5.12
CA PRO A 101 -10.94 -12.03 4.59
C PRO A 101 -11.97 -12.06 5.73
N ALA A 102 -13.05 -11.29 5.59
CA ALA A 102 -14.13 -11.31 6.57
C ALA A 102 -14.91 -12.64 6.57
N GLY A 103 -14.83 -13.38 5.46
CA GLY A 103 -15.41 -14.70 5.30
C GLY A 103 -14.44 -15.63 4.56
N LYS A 104 -14.97 -16.42 3.60
CA LYS A 104 -14.10 -17.20 2.71
C LYS A 104 -13.47 -16.27 1.69
N THR A 105 -12.18 -16.39 1.46
CA THR A 105 -11.42 -15.55 0.51
C THR A 105 -12.11 -15.46 -0.84
N ARG A 106 -12.54 -16.59 -1.40
CA ARG A 106 -13.18 -16.65 -2.72
C ARG A 106 -14.47 -15.84 -2.80
N ASP A 107 -15.24 -15.80 -1.73
CA ASP A 107 -16.56 -15.13 -1.71
C ASP A 107 -16.40 -13.60 -1.62
N GLY A 108 -15.22 -13.13 -1.16
CA GLY A 108 -14.90 -11.72 -0.99
C GLY A 108 -14.15 -11.06 -2.16
N LEU A 109 -13.93 -11.75 -3.29
CA LEU A 109 -13.08 -11.23 -4.38
C LEU A 109 -13.83 -10.32 -5.38
N GLY A 110 -15.13 -10.09 -5.24
CA GLY A 110 -15.90 -9.28 -6.20
C GLY A 110 -15.41 -7.85 -6.38
N TRP A 111 -14.69 -7.30 -5.43
CA TRP A 111 -14.12 -5.95 -5.51
C TRP A 111 -13.08 -5.79 -6.63
N ILE A 112 -12.43 -6.89 -7.03
CA ILE A 112 -11.33 -6.83 -8.03
C ILE A 112 -11.85 -6.85 -9.48
N GLU A 113 -13.10 -7.28 -9.71
CA GLU A 113 -13.66 -7.48 -11.06
C GLU A 113 -13.49 -6.28 -12.01
N PRO A 114 -13.67 -5.01 -11.57
CA PRO A 114 -13.47 -3.85 -12.45
C PRO A 114 -12.02 -3.66 -12.91
N TRP A 115 -11.05 -4.28 -12.24
CA TRP A 115 -9.61 -4.01 -12.41
C TRP A 115 -8.81 -5.13 -13.08
N ILE A 116 -9.44 -6.28 -13.36
CA ILE A 116 -8.77 -7.45 -13.96
C ILE A 116 -9.25 -7.80 -15.38
N ASN A 117 -10.07 -6.95 -15.99
CA ASN A 117 -10.58 -7.15 -17.36
C ASN A 117 -9.77 -6.40 -18.40
#